data_8b6d0a1698904815b96b66e1c923f848
#
_entry.id   8b6d0a1698904815b96b66e1c923f848
#
_cell.length_a   1.000
_cell.length_b   1.000
_cell.length_c   1.000
_cell.angle_alpha   90.00
_cell.angle_beta   90.00
_cell.angle_gamma   90.00
#
_symmetry.space_group_name_H-M   'P 1'
#
loop_
_entity.id
_entity.type
_entity.pdbx_description
1 polymer ?
#
loop_
_entity_poly.entity_id
_entity_poly.type
_entity_poly.pdbx_seq_one_letter_code
_entity_poly.pdbx_strand_id
1 'polypeptide(L)'
;FALLIARTSFKFKKTVRILSVLPIITPPFVIGLAIIILFGRTGVVSTFLEWAFDIEPSRWIYGLPGIWFAQTLAFTPIAFLVLIGVVESVSPSMEEASQTLRASKWQVFKTVTLPLMRPGIANAFLLGFIESLADFGNPLVLGAEYDVLSTEIFFAIVGAQYDETKAAILAMILLSVVLVVFYLQNQWLGKKSYISISGKGDSGVHPELPNKTKWVIYSTVLPWAMMTFIIYVMIMFGGFVEMWGVDHSF
;
A
#
# COMPACT_ATOMS: atom_id res chain seq x y z
N PHE A 1 0.38 2.98 9.08
CA PHE A 1 -0.55 2.06 9.73
C PHE A 1 0.10 1.31 10.90
N ALA A 2 1.14 0.52 10.69
CA ALA A 2 1.78 -0.29 11.74
C ALA A 2 2.19 0.54 12.97
N LEU A 3 2.87 1.66 12.77
CA LEU A 3 3.26 2.57 13.86
C LEU A 3 2.03 3.22 14.56
N LEU A 4 0.98 3.56 13.81
CA LEU A 4 -0.24 4.11 14.41
C LEU A 4 -0.88 3.10 15.35
N ILE A 5 -1.01 1.86 14.91
CA ILE A 5 -1.69 0.80 15.65
C ILE A 5 -0.85 0.35 16.85
N ALA A 6 0.46 0.08 16.66
CA ALA A 6 1.31 -0.47 17.69
C ALA A 6 1.85 0.57 18.69
N ARG A 7 2.06 1.83 18.26
CA ARG A 7 2.86 2.83 19.00
C ARG A 7 2.12 4.11 19.36
N THR A 8 0.80 4.19 19.16
CA THR A 8 0.01 5.36 19.57
C THR A 8 -1.17 4.94 20.45
N SER A 9 -1.81 5.89 21.11
CA SER A 9 -3.04 5.71 21.90
C SER A 9 -4.31 6.04 21.09
N PHE A 10 -4.27 5.92 19.76
CA PHE A 10 -5.40 6.27 18.90
C PHE A 10 -6.65 5.45 19.21
N LYS A 11 -7.80 6.11 19.41
CA LYS A 11 -9.04 5.48 19.89
C LYS A 11 -9.61 4.45 18.90
N PHE A 12 -9.50 4.69 17.59
CA PHE A 12 -10.10 3.86 16.53
C PHE A 12 -9.10 2.90 15.87
N LYS A 13 -8.12 2.38 16.62
CA LYS A 13 -7.11 1.42 16.09
C LYS A 13 -7.72 0.21 15.41
N LYS A 14 -8.82 -0.33 15.98
CA LYS A 14 -9.50 -1.51 15.40
C LYS A 14 -10.06 -1.21 14.02
N THR A 15 -10.72 -0.08 13.86
CA THR A 15 -11.28 0.36 12.57
C THR A 15 -10.18 0.58 11.54
N VAL A 16 -9.09 1.30 11.93
CA VAL A 16 -7.94 1.50 11.04
C VAL A 16 -7.30 0.17 10.65
N ARG A 17 -7.17 -0.77 11.58
CA ARG A 17 -6.63 -2.12 11.30
C ARG A 17 -7.49 -2.87 10.28
N ILE A 18 -8.82 -2.84 10.44
CA ILE A 18 -9.74 -3.48 9.49
C ILE A 18 -9.59 -2.82 8.11
N LEU A 19 -9.65 -1.50 8.03
CA LEU A 19 -9.49 -0.76 6.77
C LEU A 19 -8.13 -1.00 6.12
N SER A 20 -7.07 -1.20 6.92
CA SER A 20 -5.72 -1.49 6.40
C SER A 20 -5.61 -2.88 5.76
N VAL A 21 -6.46 -3.83 6.16
CA VAL A 21 -6.40 -5.22 5.67
C VAL A 21 -7.47 -5.50 4.61
N LEU A 22 -8.53 -4.71 4.61
CA LEU A 22 -9.69 -4.90 3.74
C LEU A 22 -9.36 -5.08 2.25
N PRO A 23 -8.42 -4.33 1.65
CA PRO A 23 -8.07 -4.48 0.23
C PRO A 23 -7.48 -5.85 -0.14
N ILE A 24 -6.96 -6.64 0.80
CA ILE A 24 -6.39 -7.96 0.49
C ILE A 24 -7.45 -8.98 0.01
N ILE A 25 -8.71 -8.77 0.42
CA ILE A 25 -9.83 -9.67 0.09
C ILE A 25 -10.38 -9.37 -1.31
N THR A 26 -10.07 -8.18 -1.83
CA THR A 26 -10.65 -7.66 -3.07
C THR A 26 -9.70 -7.88 -4.23
N PRO A 27 -10.16 -8.41 -5.38
CA PRO A 27 -9.35 -8.47 -6.58
C PRO A 27 -8.83 -7.06 -6.96
N PRO A 28 -7.54 -6.90 -7.32
CA PRO A 28 -6.95 -5.57 -7.58
C PRO A 28 -7.73 -4.72 -8.59
N PHE A 29 -8.22 -5.32 -9.68
CA PHE A 29 -8.97 -4.60 -10.71
C PHE A 29 -10.28 -3.97 -10.19
N VAL A 30 -10.90 -4.53 -9.14
CA VAL A 30 -12.10 -3.95 -8.53
C VAL A 30 -11.79 -2.63 -7.85
N ILE A 31 -10.60 -2.50 -7.26
CA ILE A 31 -10.11 -1.24 -6.69
C ILE A 31 -9.92 -0.22 -7.81
N GLY A 32 -9.33 -0.64 -8.94
CA GLY A 32 -9.18 0.20 -10.14
C GLY A 32 -10.53 0.71 -10.66
N LEU A 33 -11.53 -0.18 -10.77
CA LEU A 33 -12.88 0.21 -11.18
C LEU A 33 -13.53 1.19 -10.20
N ALA A 34 -13.41 0.96 -8.90
CA ALA A 34 -13.95 1.88 -7.89
C ALA A 34 -13.29 3.27 -7.95
N ILE A 35 -11.99 3.32 -8.27
CA ILE A 35 -11.28 4.57 -8.50
C ILE A 35 -11.82 5.29 -9.74
N ILE A 36 -12.14 4.57 -10.81
CA ILE A 36 -12.77 5.17 -12.01
C ILE A 36 -14.16 5.72 -11.66
N ILE A 37 -14.95 4.99 -10.89
CA ILE A 37 -16.29 5.44 -10.45
C ILE A 37 -16.18 6.71 -9.61
N LEU A 38 -15.13 6.87 -8.80
CA LEU A 38 -14.92 8.06 -7.97
C LEU A 38 -14.32 9.23 -8.75
N PHE A 39 -13.23 8.99 -9.48
CA PHE A 39 -12.36 10.02 -10.05
C PHE A 39 -12.31 10.03 -11.57
N GLY A 40 -12.98 9.10 -12.23
CA GLY A 40 -13.08 9.07 -13.69
C GLY A 40 -13.80 10.30 -14.24
N ARG A 41 -13.84 10.45 -15.54
CA ARG A 41 -14.44 11.61 -16.20
C ARG A 41 -15.91 11.85 -15.79
N THR A 42 -16.69 10.78 -15.63
CA THR A 42 -18.08 10.81 -15.14
C THR A 42 -18.18 10.37 -13.68
N GLY A 43 -17.07 10.39 -12.95
CA GLY A 43 -16.99 9.93 -11.57
C GLY A 43 -17.63 10.93 -10.59
N VAL A 44 -18.04 10.42 -9.43
CA VAL A 44 -18.73 11.20 -8.40
C VAL A 44 -17.98 12.48 -8.02
N VAL A 45 -16.65 12.37 -7.83
CA VAL A 45 -15.81 13.52 -7.47
C VAL A 45 -15.71 14.51 -8.62
N SER A 46 -15.53 14.04 -9.86
CA SER A 46 -15.43 14.89 -11.03
C SER A 46 -16.73 15.68 -11.28
N THR A 47 -17.88 14.99 -11.19
CA THR A 47 -19.20 15.63 -11.33
C THR A 47 -19.47 16.64 -10.20
N PHE A 48 -19.05 16.32 -8.98
CA PHE A 48 -19.17 17.26 -7.86
C PHE A 48 -18.30 18.50 -8.06
N LEU A 49 -17.06 18.34 -8.53
CA LEU A 49 -16.15 19.46 -8.81
C LEU A 49 -16.65 20.35 -9.96
N GLU A 50 -17.23 19.76 -11.00
CA GLU A 50 -17.88 20.49 -12.09
C GLU A 50 -19.06 21.31 -11.56
N TRP A 51 -19.96 20.70 -10.80
CA TRP A 51 -21.13 21.38 -10.23
C TRP A 51 -20.77 22.47 -9.22
N ALA A 52 -19.79 22.23 -8.34
CA ALA A 52 -19.49 23.15 -7.23
C ALA A 52 -18.50 24.27 -7.61
N PHE A 53 -17.59 24.01 -8.55
CA PHE A 53 -16.45 24.86 -8.86
C PHE A 53 -16.27 25.15 -10.34
N ASP A 54 -17.15 24.67 -11.21
CA ASP A 54 -17.08 24.80 -12.67
C ASP A 54 -15.75 24.28 -13.26
N ILE A 55 -15.21 23.18 -12.65
CA ILE A 55 -13.98 22.52 -13.07
C ILE A 55 -14.34 21.44 -14.08
N GLU A 56 -13.86 21.58 -15.32
CA GLU A 56 -14.11 20.59 -16.39
C GLU A 56 -13.57 19.18 -16.01
N PRO A 57 -14.38 18.12 -16.23
CA PRO A 57 -13.95 16.74 -15.98
C PRO A 57 -12.74 16.36 -16.84
N SER A 58 -11.66 15.94 -16.20
CA SER A 58 -10.43 15.55 -16.87
C SER A 58 -10.16 14.05 -16.80
N ARG A 59 -9.19 13.57 -17.56
CA ARG A 59 -8.75 12.16 -17.55
C ARG A 59 -7.51 11.92 -16.68
N TRP A 60 -7.24 12.77 -15.69
CA TRP A 60 -6.02 12.76 -14.90
C TRP A 60 -5.76 11.43 -14.16
N ILE A 61 -6.83 10.70 -13.81
CA ILE A 61 -6.73 9.44 -13.08
C ILE A 61 -6.33 8.25 -13.98
N TYR A 62 -6.44 8.39 -15.30
CA TYR A 62 -6.02 7.35 -16.22
C TYR A 62 -4.51 7.44 -16.49
N GLY A 63 -3.88 6.30 -16.76
CA GLY A 63 -2.44 6.17 -16.94
C GLY A 63 -1.70 5.99 -15.61
N LEU A 64 -0.43 6.39 -15.56
CA LEU A 64 0.45 6.18 -14.42
C LEU A 64 -0.09 6.69 -13.07
N PRO A 65 -0.74 7.87 -12.98
CA PRO A 65 -1.28 8.33 -11.69
C PRO A 65 -2.32 7.39 -11.12
N GLY A 66 -3.25 6.90 -11.93
CA GLY A 66 -4.28 5.97 -11.48
C GLY A 66 -3.73 4.60 -11.13
N ILE A 67 -2.83 4.05 -11.96
CA ILE A 67 -2.14 2.79 -11.67
C ILE A 67 -1.42 2.88 -10.31
N TRP A 68 -0.60 3.92 -10.12
CA TRP A 68 0.13 4.14 -8.87
C TRP A 68 -0.81 4.25 -7.66
N PHE A 69 -1.89 5.00 -7.80
CA PHE A 69 -2.86 5.19 -6.73
C PHE A 69 -3.59 3.89 -6.38
N ALA A 70 -4.06 3.16 -7.40
CA ALA A 70 -4.75 1.87 -7.23
C ALA A 70 -3.84 0.81 -6.60
N GLN A 71 -2.62 0.65 -7.11
CA GLN A 71 -1.64 -0.29 -6.58
C GLN A 71 -1.22 0.04 -5.14
N THR A 72 -1.07 1.33 -4.82
CA THR A 72 -0.76 1.74 -3.44
C THR A 72 -1.88 1.33 -2.49
N LEU A 73 -3.16 1.46 -2.90
CA LEU A 73 -4.30 0.98 -2.10
C LEU A 73 -4.33 -0.55 -2.02
N ALA A 74 -4.19 -1.24 -3.15
CA ALA A 74 -4.30 -2.68 -3.24
C ALA A 74 -3.23 -3.42 -2.42
N PHE A 75 -1.98 -2.92 -2.43
CA PHE A 75 -0.83 -3.61 -1.84
C PHE A 75 -0.40 -3.07 -0.47
N THR A 76 -0.99 -1.98 0.00
CA THR A 76 -0.81 -1.48 1.38
C THR A 76 -1.04 -2.56 2.45
N PRO A 77 -2.06 -3.46 2.35
CA PRO A 77 -2.26 -4.51 3.34
C PRO A 77 -1.08 -5.45 3.52
N ILE A 78 -0.43 -5.85 2.43
CA ILE A 78 0.71 -6.77 2.46
C ILE A 78 1.87 -6.13 3.22
N ALA A 79 2.22 -4.90 2.86
CA ALA A 79 3.23 -4.13 3.57
C ALA A 79 2.87 -3.90 5.05
N PHE A 80 1.59 -3.62 5.33
CA PHE A 80 1.09 -3.43 6.70
C PHE A 80 1.24 -4.70 7.54
N LEU A 81 0.85 -5.88 7.03
CA LEU A 81 0.93 -7.15 7.76
C LEU A 81 2.38 -7.53 8.10
N VAL A 82 3.32 -7.29 7.19
CA VAL A 82 4.74 -7.48 7.47
C VAL A 82 5.22 -6.50 8.53
N LEU A 83 4.90 -5.22 8.35
CA LEU A 83 5.42 -4.16 9.21
C LEU A 83 4.82 -4.15 10.62
N ILE A 84 3.56 -4.60 10.80
CA ILE A 84 2.97 -4.64 12.15
C ILE A 84 3.74 -5.63 13.04
N GLY A 85 4.06 -6.83 12.54
CA GLY A 85 4.86 -7.80 13.27
C GLY A 85 6.28 -7.29 13.57
N VAL A 86 6.89 -6.56 12.63
CA VAL A 86 8.21 -5.96 12.83
C VAL A 86 8.19 -4.87 13.89
N VAL A 87 7.18 -4.00 13.88
CA VAL A 87 7.03 -2.93 14.89
C VAL A 87 6.77 -3.51 16.28
N GLU A 88 5.98 -4.57 16.36
CA GLU A 88 5.66 -5.26 17.61
C GLU A 88 6.85 -6.08 18.14
N SER A 89 7.79 -6.50 17.28
CA SER A 89 8.99 -7.27 17.67
C SER A 89 10.14 -6.43 18.22
N VAL A 90 10.08 -5.10 18.10
CA VAL A 90 11.11 -4.21 18.70
C VAL A 90 10.98 -4.27 20.23
N SER A 91 12.05 -4.67 20.92
CA SER A 91 12.05 -4.79 22.38
C SER A 91 11.89 -3.45 23.07
N PRO A 92 10.88 -3.28 23.95
CA PRO A 92 10.75 -2.08 24.80
C PRO A 92 11.98 -1.80 25.67
N SER A 93 12.63 -2.84 26.17
CA SER A 93 13.80 -2.69 27.04
C SER A 93 14.98 -2.00 26.35
N MET A 94 15.17 -2.23 25.04
CA MET A 94 16.21 -1.51 24.27
C MET A 94 15.89 0.00 24.14
N GLU A 95 14.61 0.33 23.97
CA GLU A 95 14.15 1.71 23.90
C GLU A 95 14.25 2.40 25.27
N GLU A 96 13.87 1.71 26.36
CA GLU A 96 14.00 2.20 27.74
C GLU A 96 15.46 2.40 28.12
N ALA A 97 16.35 1.43 27.80
CA ALA A 97 17.79 1.56 28.06
C ALA A 97 18.40 2.81 27.38
N SER A 98 17.94 3.12 26.16
CA SER A 98 18.40 4.34 25.49
C SER A 98 17.88 5.62 26.16
N GLN A 99 16.69 5.59 26.78
CA GLN A 99 16.16 6.72 27.56
C GLN A 99 16.88 6.92 28.87
N THR A 100 17.31 5.85 29.55
CA THR A 100 18.14 5.96 30.76
C THR A 100 19.48 6.65 30.46
N LEU A 101 19.97 6.52 29.23
CA LEU A 101 21.13 7.27 28.71
C LEU A 101 20.79 8.71 28.28
N ARG A 102 19.62 9.23 28.65
CA ARG A 102 19.10 10.57 28.32
C ARG A 102 18.84 10.81 26.83
N ALA A 103 18.65 9.78 26.05
CA ALA A 103 18.25 9.95 24.65
C ALA A 103 16.82 10.53 24.53
N SER A 104 16.63 11.54 23.69
CA SER A 104 15.32 12.09 23.39
C SER A 104 14.47 11.08 22.62
N LYS A 105 13.12 11.23 22.64
CA LYS A 105 12.19 10.36 21.88
C LYS A 105 12.58 10.23 20.40
N TRP A 106 13.08 11.31 19.79
CA TRP A 106 13.54 11.29 18.39
C TRP A 106 14.84 10.50 18.22
N GLN A 107 15.77 10.64 19.14
CA GLN A 107 17.02 9.87 19.13
C GLN A 107 16.71 8.38 19.28
N VAL A 108 15.87 7.97 20.26
CA VAL A 108 15.42 6.58 20.41
C VAL A 108 14.83 6.05 19.10
N PHE A 109 13.89 6.78 18.51
CA PHE A 109 13.24 6.36 17.26
C PHE A 109 14.26 6.18 16.12
N LYS A 110 15.19 7.14 15.95
CA LYS A 110 16.17 7.14 14.84
C LYS A 110 17.30 6.13 15.04
N THR A 111 17.76 5.92 16.27
CA THR A 111 18.96 5.11 16.55
C THR A 111 18.67 3.70 17.03
N VAL A 112 17.47 3.43 17.56
CA VAL A 112 17.05 2.11 18.04
C VAL A 112 15.89 1.56 17.20
N THR A 113 14.72 2.20 17.26
CA THR A 113 13.49 1.66 16.65
C THR A 113 13.63 1.49 15.13
N LEU A 114 13.99 2.55 14.41
CA LEU A 114 14.07 2.53 12.95
C LEU A 114 15.15 1.58 12.42
N PRO A 115 16.38 1.53 12.97
CA PRO A 115 17.36 0.55 12.53
C PRO A 115 16.93 -0.90 12.74
N LEU A 116 16.26 -1.23 13.85
CA LEU A 116 15.74 -2.57 14.09
C LEU A 116 14.60 -2.96 13.13
N MET A 117 13.84 -1.98 12.67
CA MET A 117 12.78 -2.19 11.68
C MET A 117 13.29 -2.31 10.24
N ARG A 118 14.53 -1.93 9.93
CA ARG A 118 15.05 -1.89 8.55
C ARG A 118 14.88 -3.19 7.77
N PRO A 119 15.18 -4.38 8.31
CA PRO A 119 14.98 -5.63 7.57
C PRO A 119 13.53 -5.86 7.18
N GLY A 120 12.60 -5.57 8.11
CA GLY A 120 11.18 -5.69 7.85
C GLY A 120 10.66 -4.66 6.84
N ILE A 121 11.16 -3.42 6.89
CA ILE A 121 10.84 -2.40 5.89
C ILE A 121 11.32 -2.84 4.49
N ALA A 122 12.52 -3.39 4.38
CA ALA A 122 13.04 -3.89 3.12
C ALA A 122 12.20 -5.07 2.58
N ASN A 123 11.80 -6.01 3.46
CA ASN A 123 10.94 -7.12 3.06
C ASN A 123 9.54 -6.66 2.64
N ALA A 124 8.93 -5.70 3.37
CA ALA A 124 7.66 -5.11 2.98
C ALA A 124 7.75 -4.40 1.62
N PHE A 125 8.86 -3.69 1.37
CA PHE A 125 9.12 -3.06 0.08
C PHE A 125 9.25 -4.10 -1.04
N LEU A 126 10.03 -5.16 -0.83
CA LEU A 126 10.22 -6.22 -1.85
C LEU A 126 8.89 -6.88 -2.21
N LEU A 127 8.08 -7.24 -1.20
CA LEU A 127 6.77 -7.84 -1.46
C LEU A 127 5.86 -6.89 -2.22
N GLY A 128 5.75 -5.63 -1.81
CA GLY A 128 4.96 -4.64 -2.54
C GLY A 128 5.48 -4.39 -3.96
N PHE A 129 6.79 -4.43 -4.17
CA PHE A 129 7.41 -4.30 -5.48
C PHE A 129 7.07 -5.49 -6.39
N ILE A 130 7.13 -6.72 -5.87
CA ILE A 130 6.78 -7.94 -6.63
C ILE A 130 5.30 -7.89 -7.01
N GLU A 131 4.41 -7.59 -6.07
CA GLU A 131 2.97 -7.47 -6.32
C GLU A 131 2.65 -6.39 -7.36
N SER A 132 3.33 -5.23 -7.27
CA SER A 132 3.14 -4.14 -8.24
C SER A 132 3.60 -4.53 -9.65
N LEU A 133 4.70 -5.25 -9.80
CA LEU A 133 5.17 -5.74 -11.11
C LEU A 133 4.28 -6.85 -11.69
N ALA A 134 3.74 -7.71 -10.83
CA ALA A 134 2.87 -8.81 -11.24
C ALA A 134 1.42 -8.37 -11.50
N ASP A 135 1.02 -7.19 -11.02
CA ASP A 135 -0.33 -6.69 -11.19
C ASP A 135 -0.62 -6.32 -12.64
N PHE A 136 -1.54 -7.03 -13.25
CA PHE A 136 -2.11 -6.67 -14.55
C PHE A 136 -3.50 -6.04 -14.42
N GLY A 137 -4.21 -6.28 -13.32
CA GLY A 137 -5.60 -5.90 -13.14
C GLY A 137 -5.82 -4.39 -13.10
N ASN A 138 -5.06 -3.67 -12.27
CA ASN A 138 -5.14 -2.21 -12.21
C ASN A 138 -4.66 -1.54 -13.51
N PRO A 139 -3.50 -1.92 -14.10
CA PRO A 139 -3.10 -1.40 -15.39
C PRO A 139 -4.09 -1.70 -16.52
N LEU A 140 -4.76 -2.84 -16.51
CA LEU A 140 -5.77 -3.21 -17.53
C LEU A 140 -6.92 -2.20 -17.56
N VAL A 141 -7.39 -1.73 -16.41
CA VAL A 141 -8.56 -0.83 -16.32
C VAL A 141 -8.20 0.65 -16.29
N LEU A 142 -7.02 0.99 -15.74
CA LEU A 142 -6.58 2.38 -15.54
C LEU A 142 -5.45 2.81 -16.48
N GLY A 143 -4.77 1.87 -17.15
CA GLY A 143 -3.56 2.12 -17.92
C GLY A 143 -3.71 3.11 -19.06
N ALA A 144 -4.88 3.16 -19.70
CA ALA A 144 -5.13 3.96 -20.89
C ALA A 144 -4.11 3.64 -22.00
N GLU A 145 -3.17 4.56 -22.26
CA GLU A 145 -2.12 4.39 -23.28
C GLU A 145 -0.80 3.84 -22.70
N TYR A 146 -0.78 3.50 -21.40
CA TYR A 146 0.42 2.95 -20.76
C TYR A 146 0.38 1.42 -20.74
N ASP A 147 1.22 0.82 -21.56
CA ASP A 147 1.46 -0.62 -21.53
C ASP A 147 2.48 -0.98 -20.46
N VAL A 148 2.17 -1.97 -19.65
CA VAL A 148 3.09 -2.55 -18.66
C VAL A 148 3.38 -4.00 -19.00
N LEU A 149 4.53 -4.52 -18.53
CA LEU A 149 4.94 -5.89 -18.84
C LEU A 149 3.87 -6.94 -18.51
N SER A 150 3.18 -6.78 -17.40
CA SER A 150 2.13 -7.71 -16.97
C SER A 150 0.90 -7.71 -17.89
N THR A 151 0.47 -6.54 -18.38
CA THR A 151 -0.63 -6.46 -19.37
C THR A 151 -0.20 -6.99 -20.73
N GLU A 152 1.03 -6.72 -21.15
CA GLU A 152 1.57 -7.26 -22.40
C GLU A 152 1.67 -8.79 -22.38
N ILE A 153 2.10 -9.39 -21.25
CA ILE A 153 2.08 -10.85 -21.06
C ILE A 153 0.64 -11.38 -21.17
N PHE A 154 -0.29 -10.73 -20.47
CA PHE A 154 -1.70 -11.12 -20.50
C PHE A 154 -2.27 -11.09 -21.92
N PHE A 155 -2.08 -10.01 -22.67
CA PHE A 155 -2.58 -9.89 -24.02
C PHE A 155 -1.88 -10.80 -25.02
N ALA A 156 -0.62 -11.14 -24.80
CA ALA A 156 0.08 -12.12 -25.62
C ALA A 156 -0.53 -13.53 -25.50
N ILE A 157 -1.10 -13.86 -24.32
CA ILE A 157 -1.76 -15.17 -24.11
C ILE A 157 -3.25 -15.15 -24.49
N VAL A 158 -3.97 -14.08 -24.16
CA VAL A 158 -5.45 -14.03 -24.27
C VAL A 158 -5.90 -13.24 -25.49
N GLY A 159 -5.00 -12.44 -26.08
CA GLY A 159 -5.31 -11.60 -27.23
C GLY A 159 -5.48 -12.40 -28.53
N ALA A 160 -6.06 -11.74 -29.54
CA ALA A 160 -6.35 -12.35 -30.85
C ALA A 160 -5.12 -12.86 -31.60
N GLN A 161 -3.92 -12.36 -31.28
CA GLN A 161 -2.66 -12.74 -31.94
C GLN A 161 -1.88 -13.83 -31.18
N TYR A 162 -2.44 -14.45 -30.18
CA TYR A 162 -1.87 -15.54 -29.36
C TYR A 162 -0.37 -15.83 -29.64
N ASP A 163 0.52 -15.24 -28.85
CA ASP A 163 1.98 -15.36 -29.02
C ASP A 163 2.64 -15.83 -27.72
N GLU A 164 2.74 -17.15 -27.56
CA GLU A 164 3.40 -17.77 -26.41
C GLU A 164 4.87 -17.37 -26.31
N THR A 165 5.55 -17.18 -27.43
CA THR A 165 6.97 -16.83 -27.43
C THR A 165 7.18 -15.42 -26.87
N LYS A 166 6.35 -14.46 -27.32
CA LYS A 166 6.36 -13.09 -26.76
C LYS A 166 6.06 -13.13 -25.25
N ALA A 167 5.01 -13.85 -24.86
CA ALA A 167 4.65 -13.98 -23.45
C ALA A 167 5.79 -14.55 -22.59
N ALA A 168 6.42 -15.64 -23.06
CA ALA A 168 7.54 -16.27 -22.35
C ALA A 168 8.75 -15.33 -22.21
N ILE A 169 9.10 -14.60 -23.26
CA ILE A 169 10.22 -13.63 -23.25
C ILE A 169 9.92 -12.51 -22.23
N LEU A 170 8.72 -11.93 -22.26
CA LEU A 170 8.34 -10.85 -21.36
C LEU A 170 8.29 -11.33 -19.90
N ALA A 171 7.78 -12.55 -19.67
CA ALA A 171 7.77 -13.17 -18.33
C ALA A 171 9.20 -13.42 -17.80
N MET A 172 10.14 -13.85 -18.65
CA MET A 172 11.54 -13.99 -18.25
C MET A 172 12.20 -12.64 -17.93
N ILE A 173 11.88 -11.58 -18.66
CA ILE A 173 12.35 -10.22 -18.35
C ILE A 173 11.81 -9.80 -16.98
N LEU A 174 10.50 -9.95 -16.74
CA LEU A 174 9.87 -9.60 -15.46
C LEU A 174 10.49 -10.38 -14.30
N LEU A 175 10.66 -11.70 -14.45
CA LEU A 175 11.33 -12.55 -13.45
C LEU A 175 12.76 -12.08 -13.19
N SER A 176 13.52 -11.75 -14.25
CA SER A 176 14.90 -11.28 -14.12
C SER A 176 14.98 -9.98 -13.30
N VAL A 177 14.07 -9.03 -13.52
CA VAL A 177 13.98 -7.78 -12.75
C VAL A 177 13.73 -8.07 -11.27
N VAL A 178 12.77 -8.96 -10.97
CA VAL A 178 12.43 -9.37 -9.59
C VAL A 178 13.65 -10.03 -8.92
N LEU A 179 14.34 -10.95 -9.60
CA LEU A 179 15.52 -11.63 -9.06
C LEU A 179 16.68 -10.66 -8.80
N VAL A 180 16.90 -9.69 -9.68
CA VAL A 180 17.94 -8.65 -9.49
C VAL A 180 17.61 -7.81 -8.25
N VAL A 181 16.38 -7.35 -8.11
CA VAL A 181 15.98 -6.55 -6.93
C VAL A 181 16.08 -7.37 -5.65
N PHE A 182 15.64 -8.62 -5.66
CA PHE A 182 15.80 -9.55 -4.53
C PHE A 182 17.27 -9.74 -4.15
N TYR A 183 18.14 -9.99 -5.13
CA TYR A 183 19.58 -10.15 -4.90
C TYR A 183 20.20 -8.90 -4.31
N LEU A 184 19.92 -7.73 -4.88
CA LEU A 184 20.44 -6.44 -4.37
C LEU A 184 19.98 -6.18 -2.94
N GLN A 185 18.71 -6.45 -2.64
CA GLN A 185 18.17 -6.32 -1.28
C GLN A 185 18.88 -7.26 -0.31
N ASN A 186 19.06 -8.54 -0.68
CA ASN A 186 19.74 -9.52 0.17
C ASN A 186 21.20 -9.12 0.44
N GLN A 187 21.91 -8.62 -0.56
CA GLN A 187 23.27 -8.09 -0.38
C GLN A 187 23.30 -6.86 0.54
N TRP A 188 22.29 -6.01 0.44
CA TRP A 188 22.22 -4.81 1.28
C TRP A 188 21.90 -5.14 2.73
N LEU A 189 20.99 -6.09 2.99
CA LEU A 189 20.63 -6.57 4.33
C LEU A 189 21.70 -7.48 4.93
N GLY A 190 22.27 -8.39 4.15
CA GLY A 190 23.22 -9.41 4.63
C GLY A 190 24.53 -8.82 5.18
N LYS A 191 24.88 -7.58 4.84
CA LYS A 191 26.07 -6.89 5.37
C LYS A 191 25.89 -6.35 6.80
N LYS A 192 24.67 -6.41 7.36
CA LYS A 192 24.37 -5.91 8.71
C LYS A 192 23.72 -7.03 9.51
N SER A 193 24.44 -7.53 10.52
CA SER A 193 23.89 -8.48 11.48
C SER A 193 22.82 -7.77 12.33
N TYR A 194 21.55 -8.05 12.07
CA TYR A 194 20.44 -7.65 12.92
C TYR A 194 20.15 -8.79 13.89
N ILE A 195 20.87 -8.84 14.99
CA ILE A 195 20.58 -9.81 16.07
C ILE A 195 19.36 -9.27 16.81
N SER A 196 18.20 -9.82 16.54
CA SER A 196 17.07 -9.69 17.46
C SER A 196 17.36 -10.61 18.65
N ILE A 197 17.72 -10.05 19.78
CA ILE A 197 17.74 -10.76 21.04
C ILE A 197 16.27 -10.99 21.41
N SER A 198 15.68 -12.06 20.90
CA SER A 198 14.36 -12.52 21.32
C SER A 198 14.47 -13.14 22.71
N GLY A 199 14.56 -12.30 23.71
CA GLY A 199 14.34 -12.71 25.10
C GLY A 199 12.85 -12.92 25.32
N LYS A 200 12.48 -14.00 25.98
CA LYS A 200 11.14 -14.30 26.47
C LYS A 200 10.48 -13.04 27.06
N GLY A 201 9.32 -12.68 26.51
CA GLY A 201 8.33 -11.83 27.18
C GLY A 201 8.86 -10.52 27.78
N ASP A 202 9.33 -9.61 26.94
CA ASP A 202 9.66 -8.27 27.40
C ASP A 202 8.33 -7.52 27.70
N SER A 203 8.00 -7.44 29.00
CA SER A 203 6.76 -6.80 29.48
C SER A 203 6.87 -5.28 29.60
N GLY A 204 7.88 -4.68 28.98
CA GLY A 204 8.10 -3.23 28.99
C GLY A 204 7.04 -2.46 28.21
N VAL A 205 6.89 -1.19 28.54
CA VAL A 205 6.00 -0.26 27.85
C VAL A 205 6.80 0.51 26.81
N HIS A 206 6.37 0.40 25.56
CA HIS A 206 7.03 1.17 24.50
C HIS A 206 6.94 2.68 24.74
N PRO A 207 8.04 3.42 24.63
CA PRO A 207 8.00 4.86 24.76
C PRO A 207 7.16 5.49 23.65
N GLU A 208 6.51 6.59 24.00
CA GLU A 208 5.71 7.33 23.04
C GLU A 208 6.55 7.85 21.87
N LEU A 209 5.99 7.79 20.69
CA LEU A 209 6.58 8.37 19.48
C LEU A 209 6.78 9.90 19.62
N PRO A 210 7.79 10.45 18.95
CA PRO A 210 7.97 11.90 18.87
C PRO A 210 6.72 12.58 18.30
N ASN A 211 6.36 13.76 18.80
CA ASN A 211 5.15 14.47 18.36
C ASN A 211 5.14 14.73 16.85
N LYS A 212 6.26 15.11 16.26
CA LYS A 212 6.40 15.30 14.81
C LYS A 212 6.06 14.01 14.04
N THR A 213 6.56 12.86 14.51
CA THR A 213 6.29 11.55 13.91
C THR A 213 4.80 11.17 14.05
N LYS A 214 4.18 11.45 15.22
CA LYS A 214 2.73 11.22 15.39
C LYS A 214 1.91 12.04 14.40
N TRP A 215 2.22 13.32 14.20
CA TRP A 215 1.52 14.18 13.24
C TRP A 215 1.66 13.68 11.81
N VAL A 216 2.87 13.30 11.39
CA VAL A 216 3.08 12.69 10.05
C VAL A 216 2.26 11.41 9.89
N ILE A 217 2.23 10.56 10.92
CA ILE A 217 1.44 9.33 10.89
C ILE A 217 -0.06 9.63 10.76
N TYR A 218 -0.59 10.56 11.55
CA TYR A 218 -2.01 10.89 11.49
C TYR A 218 -2.39 11.55 10.16
N SER A 219 -1.58 12.49 9.66
CA SER A 219 -1.85 13.18 8.40
C SER A 219 -1.76 12.29 7.17
N THR A 220 -1.05 11.17 7.23
CA THR A 220 -0.94 10.21 6.12
C THR A 220 -1.93 9.06 6.26
N VAL A 221 -2.06 8.49 7.45
CA VAL A 221 -2.86 7.27 7.66
C VAL A 221 -4.35 7.54 7.68
N LEU A 222 -4.79 8.66 8.29
CA LEU A 222 -6.22 8.94 8.41
C LEU A 222 -6.89 9.27 7.06
N PRO A 223 -6.31 10.13 6.19
CA PRO A 223 -6.86 10.35 4.86
C PRO A 223 -6.87 9.06 4.03
N TRP A 224 -5.83 8.23 4.15
CA TRP A 224 -5.75 6.96 3.46
C TRP A 224 -6.82 5.97 3.92
N ALA A 225 -7.01 5.83 5.23
CA ALA A 225 -8.06 4.99 5.80
C ALA A 225 -9.46 5.49 5.42
N MET A 226 -9.67 6.81 5.40
CA MET A 226 -10.90 7.42 4.93
C MET A 226 -11.14 7.13 3.44
N MET A 227 -10.09 7.25 2.60
CA MET A 227 -10.17 6.93 1.19
C MET A 227 -10.53 5.46 0.96
N THR A 228 -9.87 4.54 1.68
CA THR A 228 -10.22 3.11 1.65
C THR A 228 -11.69 2.91 2.03
N PHE A 229 -12.16 3.55 3.11
CA PHE A 229 -13.56 3.47 3.52
C PHE A 229 -14.53 3.94 2.42
N ILE A 230 -14.25 5.09 1.79
CA ILE A 230 -15.08 5.63 0.70
C ILE A 230 -15.13 4.65 -0.48
N ILE A 231 -13.98 4.09 -0.89
CA ILE A 231 -13.91 3.11 -1.99
C ILE A 231 -14.79 1.91 -1.69
N TYR A 232 -14.74 1.36 -0.46
CA TYR A 232 -15.56 0.20 -0.10
C TYR A 232 -17.04 0.52 0.04
N VAL A 233 -17.39 1.70 0.50
CA VAL A 233 -18.78 2.18 0.46
C VAL A 233 -19.27 2.26 -0.99
N MET A 234 -18.46 2.79 -1.91
CA MET A 234 -18.80 2.87 -3.33
C MET A 234 -18.93 1.49 -3.99
N ILE A 235 -18.04 0.55 -3.66
CA ILE A 235 -18.15 -0.84 -4.15
C ILE A 235 -19.46 -1.48 -3.67
N MET A 236 -19.84 -1.27 -2.41
CA MET A 236 -21.10 -1.76 -1.87
C MET A 236 -22.30 -1.15 -2.59
N PHE A 237 -22.32 0.17 -2.74
CA PHE A 237 -23.41 0.84 -3.46
C PHE A 237 -23.48 0.42 -4.92
N GLY A 238 -22.32 0.24 -5.58
CA GLY A 238 -22.24 -0.21 -6.95
C GLY A 238 -22.87 -1.58 -7.21
N GLY A 239 -22.96 -2.43 -6.18
CA GLY A 239 -23.64 -3.71 -6.26
C GLY A 239 -25.19 -3.62 -6.24
N PHE A 240 -25.75 -2.46 -5.93
CA PHE A 240 -27.22 -2.24 -5.87
C PHE A 240 -27.74 -1.37 -7.00
N VAL A 241 -26.90 -0.79 -7.84
CA VAL A 241 -27.26 0.11 -8.93
C VAL A 241 -27.15 -0.63 -10.25
N GLU A 242 -28.19 -0.59 -11.10
CA GLU A 242 -28.21 -1.32 -12.38
C GLU A 242 -27.15 -0.82 -13.36
N MET A 243 -26.91 0.48 -13.42
CA MET A 243 -25.93 1.07 -14.35
C MET A 243 -25.31 2.35 -13.82
N TRP A 244 -24.09 2.27 -13.25
CA TRP A 244 -23.38 3.41 -12.75
C TRP A 244 -23.15 4.50 -13.80
N GLY A 245 -23.50 5.73 -13.46
CA GLY A 245 -23.31 6.90 -14.32
C GLY A 245 -24.35 7.08 -15.41
N VAL A 246 -25.30 6.15 -15.59
CA VAL A 246 -26.39 6.21 -16.57
C VAL A 246 -27.74 6.06 -15.88
N ASP A 247 -27.92 5.07 -15.05
CA ASP A 247 -29.14 4.85 -14.29
C ASP A 247 -28.80 4.54 -12.83
N HIS A 248 -29.35 5.32 -11.90
CA HIS A 248 -29.16 5.19 -10.47
C HIS A 248 -30.40 4.66 -9.77
N SER A 249 -31.34 4.06 -10.51
CA SER A 249 -32.48 3.35 -9.92
C SER A 249 -32.01 2.12 -9.14
N PHE A 250 -32.71 1.82 -8.03
CA PHE A 250 -32.46 0.66 -7.16
C PHE A 250 -33.40 -0.48 -7.51
#